data_c0309d2ec5fc6591dcef6f2a0f8140a4
#
_entry.id   c0309d2ec5fc6591dcef6f2a0f8140a4
#
_cell.length_a   1.000
_cell.length_b   1.000
_cell.length_c   1.000
_cell.angle_alpha   90.00
_cell.angle_beta   90.00
_cell.angle_gamma   90.00
#
_symmetry.space_group_name_H-M   'P 1'
#
loop_
_entity.id
_entity.type
_entity.pdbx_description
1 polymer ?
#
loop_
_entity_poly.entity_id
_entity_poly.type
_entity_poly.pdbx_seq_one_letter_code
_entity_poly.pdbx_strand_id
1 'polypeptide(L)'
;MYEIKNRKKIYVASKYAGNVDANVAAAIGYCKYVISQNCIPIASHLLYPQMLDDNDPDERELGLMFGLSLLAICDEIWCFGDISESEGVQQEIVEARKLGKTVRYVKEGS
;
A
#
# COMPACT_ATOMS: atom_id res chain seq x y z
N MET A 1 17.06 16.37 14.11
CA MET A 1 16.31 16.83 12.93
C MET A 1 16.29 15.76 11.87
N TYR A 2 15.17 15.59 11.20
CA TYR A 2 15.05 14.56 10.17
C TYR A 2 15.54 15.08 8.83
N GLU A 3 16.29 14.23 8.14
CA GLU A 3 16.61 14.50 6.75
C GLU A 3 15.46 14.04 5.88
N ILE A 4 15.07 14.87 4.92
CA ILE A 4 14.02 14.52 3.96
C ILE A 4 14.57 14.14 2.59
N LYS A 5 15.86 14.39 2.36
CA LYS A 5 16.51 14.00 1.12
C LYS A 5 16.82 12.51 1.10
N ASN A 6 16.65 11.89 -0.04
CA ASN A 6 17.07 10.51 -0.29
C ASN A 6 16.30 9.43 0.51
N ARG A 7 15.21 9.81 1.17
CA ARG A 7 14.34 8.81 1.78
C ARG A 7 13.48 8.16 0.71
N LYS A 8 13.48 6.84 0.73
CA LYS A 8 12.66 6.08 -0.20
C LYS A 8 11.18 6.21 0.15
N LYS A 9 10.36 6.32 -0.88
CA LYS A 9 8.91 6.23 -0.75
C LYS A 9 8.50 4.78 -0.94
N ILE A 10 7.82 4.23 0.04
CA ILE A 10 7.43 2.82 0.04
C ILE A 10 5.92 2.74 -0.07
N TYR A 11 5.45 2.08 -1.11
CA TYR A 11 4.03 1.78 -1.24
C TYR A 11 3.70 0.63 -0.30
N VAL A 12 2.82 0.89 0.66
CA VAL A 12 2.41 -0.09 1.66
C VAL A 12 1.21 -0.84 1.13
N ALA A 13 1.40 -2.10 0.79
CA ALA A 13 0.35 -2.95 0.23
C ALA A 13 -0.11 -3.97 1.26
N SER A 14 -1.39 -3.96 1.58
CA SER A 14 -2.02 -4.92 2.48
C SER A 14 -3.50 -5.02 2.12
N LYS A 15 -4.14 -6.09 2.59
CA LYS A 15 -5.56 -6.28 2.29
C LYS A 15 -6.41 -5.22 2.97
N TYR A 16 -7.51 -4.84 2.32
CA TYR A 16 -8.48 -3.88 2.86
C TYR A 16 -9.83 -4.56 3.15
N ALA A 17 -10.34 -5.34 2.20
CA ALA A 17 -11.66 -5.95 2.29
C ALA A 17 -11.72 -7.02 3.40
N GLY A 18 -12.92 -7.28 3.87
CA GLY A 18 -13.18 -8.20 4.98
C GLY A 18 -13.41 -7.42 6.26
N ASN A 19 -12.61 -7.65 7.28
CA ASN A 19 -12.69 -6.86 8.52
C ASN A 19 -11.94 -5.54 8.31
N VAL A 20 -12.65 -4.54 7.77
CA VAL A 20 -12.07 -3.26 7.38
C VAL A 20 -11.37 -2.56 8.55
N ASP A 21 -12.02 -2.51 9.73
CA ASP A 21 -11.43 -1.83 10.89
C ASP A 21 -10.12 -2.47 11.31
N ALA A 22 -10.07 -3.79 11.37
CA ALA A 22 -8.83 -4.50 11.71
C ALA A 22 -7.76 -4.31 10.63
N ASN A 23 -8.16 -4.30 9.37
CA ASN A 23 -7.23 -4.13 8.26
C ASN A 23 -6.66 -2.70 8.22
N VAL A 24 -7.47 -1.69 8.55
CA VAL A 24 -7.00 -0.31 8.67
C VAL A 24 -6.00 -0.18 9.82
N ALA A 25 -6.33 -0.76 10.98
CA ALA A 25 -5.41 -0.73 12.13
C ALA A 25 -4.08 -1.41 11.80
N ALA A 26 -4.13 -2.55 11.10
CA ALA A 26 -2.93 -3.26 10.66
C ALA A 26 -2.11 -2.39 9.70
N ALA A 27 -2.76 -1.74 8.73
CA ALA A 27 -2.08 -0.89 7.76
C ALA A 27 -1.35 0.28 8.44
N ILE A 28 -1.96 0.87 9.46
CA ILE A 28 -1.29 1.92 10.24
C ILE A 28 -0.02 1.37 10.89
N GLY A 29 -0.10 0.16 11.46
CA GLY A 29 1.07 -0.50 12.03
C GLY A 29 2.16 -0.76 11.01
N TYR A 30 1.79 -1.18 9.80
CA TYR A 30 2.75 -1.40 8.72
C TYR A 30 3.42 -0.09 8.30
N CYS A 31 2.66 1.00 8.24
CA CYS A 31 3.22 2.32 7.97
C CYS A 31 4.23 2.73 9.04
N LYS A 32 3.93 2.46 10.31
CA LYS A 32 4.86 2.74 11.41
C LYS A 32 6.16 1.94 11.25
N TYR A 33 6.05 0.69 10.81
CA TYR A 33 7.23 -0.11 10.51
C TYR A 33 8.09 0.52 9.42
N VAL A 34 7.46 0.98 8.33
CA VAL A 34 8.17 1.65 7.24
C VAL A 34 8.89 2.90 7.76
N ILE A 35 8.24 3.67 8.61
CA ILE A 35 8.86 4.85 9.23
C ILE A 35 10.09 4.43 10.05
N SER A 36 10.00 3.33 10.79
CA SER A 36 11.13 2.83 11.59
C SER A 36 12.33 2.45 10.73
N GLN A 37 12.11 2.18 9.44
CA GLN A 37 13.17 1.85 8.48
C GLN A 37 13.69 3.10 7.74
N ASN A 38 13.38 4.29 8.25
CA ASN A 38 13.77 5.57 7.65
C ASN A 38 13.21 5.80 6.25
N CYS A 39 12.03 5.24 5.98
CA CYS A 39 11.35 5.39 4.70
C CYS A 39 10.03 6.13 4.88
N ILE A 40 9.45 6.57 3.78
CA ILE A 40 8.19 7.30 3.76
C ILE A 40 7.08 6.33 3.34
N PRO A 41 6.10 6.06 4.21
CA PRO A 41 5.01 5.16 3.86
C PRO A 41 3.95 5.87 3.02
N ILE A 42 3.46 5.18 1.99
CA ILE A 42 2.33 5.64 1.19
C ILE A 42 1.34 4.47 1.13
N ALA A 43 0.18 4.66 1.75
CA ALA A 43 -0.85 3.63 1.85
C ALA A 43 -2.17 4.17 1.29
N SER A 44 -2.52 3.77 0.08
CA SER A 44 -3.75 4.21 -0.59
C SER A 44 -4.99 3.78 0.19
N HIS A 45 -4.94 2.65 0.88
CA HIS A 45 -6.05 2.13 1.68
C HIS A 45 -6.39 3.02 2.89
N LEU A 46 -5.49 3.88 3.31
CA LEU A 46 -5.75 4.84 4.39
C LEU A 46 -6.29 6.17 3.88
N LEU A 47 -6.32 6.36 2.57
CA LEU A 47 -6.77 7.61 1.94
C LEU A 47 -8.10 7.45 1.23
N TYR A 48 -8.11 6.69 0.15
CA TYR A 48 -9.22 6.69 -0.80
C TYR A 48 -10.50 6.05 -0.30
N PRO A 49 -10.48 4.99 0.54
CA PRO A 49 -11.73 4.45 1.07
C PRO A 49 -12.53 5.42 1.92
N GLN A 50 -11.91 6.48 2.41
CA GLN A 50 -12.61 7.53 3.15
C GLN A 50 -13.33 8.51 2.23
N MET A 51 -13.02 8.50 0.95
CA MET A 51 -13.54 9.43 -0.05
C MET A 51 -14.42 8.74 -1.09
N LEU A 52 -14.18 7.46 -1.34
CA LEU A 52 -14.82 6.69 -2.40
C LEU A 52 -15.60 5.53 -1.80
N ASP A 53 -16.74 5.22 -2.41
CA ASP A 53 -17.58 4.10 -2.02
C ASP A 53 -17.10 2.83 -2.73
N ASP A 54 -16.52 1.90 -1.97
CA ASP A 54 -16.00 0.64 -2.50
C ASP A 54 -17.10 -0.29 -3.04
N ASN A 55 -18.38 -0.02 -2.68
CA ASN A 55 -19.53 -0.76 -3.20
C ASN A 55 -20.00 -0.23 -4.55
N ASP A 56 -19.55 0.94 -4.96
CA ASP A 56 -19.84 1.51 -6.28
C ASP A 56 -18.72 1.06 -7.23
N PRO A 57 -19.06 0.28 -8.29
CA PRO A 57 -18.03 -0.24 -9.21
C PRO A 57 -17.16 0.84 -9.85
N ASP A 58 -17.75 1.99 -10.17
CA ASP A 58 -17.01 3.09 -10.81
C ASP A 58 -16.04 3.74 -9.81
N GLU A 59 -16.47 3.96 -8.57
CA GLU A 59 -15.60 4.55 -7.55
C GLU A 59 -14.53 3.55 -7.11
N ARG A 60 -14.84 2.28 -7.07
CA ARG A 60 -13.87 1.23 -6.78
C ARG A 60 -12.76 1.20 -7.82
N GLU A 61 -13.12 1.29 -9.10
CA GLU A 61 -12.15 1.34 -10.18
C GLU A 61 -11.29 2.59 -10.09
N LEU A 62 -11.91 3.73 -9.78
CA LEU A 62 -11.21 4.99 -9.60
C LEU A 62 -10.19 4.90 -8.47
N GLY A 63 -10.57 4.31 -7.34
CA GLY A 63 -9.67 4.09 -6.21
C GLY A 63 -8.47 3.23 -6.59
N LEU A 64 -8.70 2.17 -7.37
CA LEU A 64 -7.62 1.32 -7.85
C LEU A 64 -6.65 2.12 -8.75
N MET A 65 -7.17 2.93 -9.65
CA MET A 65 -6.34 3.77 -10.53
C MET A 65 -5.52 4.76 -9.73
N PHE A 66 -6.12 5.37 -8.70
CA PHE A 66 -5.38 6.29 -7.83
C PHE A 66 -4.25 5.56 -7.09
N GLY A 67 -4.54 4.35 -6.60
CA GLY A 67 -3.52 3.53 -5.95
C GLY A 67 -2.34 3.22 -6.88
N LEU A 68 -2.63 2.84 -8.11
CA LEU A 68 -1.58 2.56 -9.10
C LEU A 68 -0.78 3.82 -9.46
N SER A 69 -1.43 4.98 -9.47
CA SER A 69 -0.74 6.25 -9.70
C SER A 69 0.20 6.60 -8.55
N LEU A 70 -0.21 6.34 -7.31
CA LEU A 70 0.68 6.52 -6.16
C LEU A 70 1.84 5.54 -6.19
N LEU A 71 1.57 4.29 -6.56
CA LEU A 71 2.62 3.28 -6.70
C LEU A 71 3.69 3.74 -7.70
N ALA A 72 3.27 4.39 -8.78
CA ALA A 72 4.20 4.85 -9.82
C ALA A 72 5.23 5.85 -9.29
N ILE A 73 4.90 6.65 -8.28
CA ILE A 73 5.84 7.61 -7.70
C ILE A 73 6.63 7.04 -6.52
N CYS A 74 6.35 5.80 -6.12
CA CYS A 74 7.09 5.13 -5.05
C CYS A 74 8.33 4.44 -5.59
N ASP A 75 9.32 4.26 -4.73
CA ASP A 75 10.56 3.56 -5.09
C ASP A 75 10.40 2.05 -5.03
N GLU A 76 9.64 1.57 -4.06
CA GLU A 76 9.42 0.14 -3.84
C GLU A 76 7.99 -0.10 -3.36
N ILE A 77 7.55 -1.34 -3.49
CA ILE A 77 6.31 -1.81 -2.87
C ILE A 77 6.66 -2.86 -1.80
N TRP A 78 6.15 -2.66 -0.59
CA TRP A 78 6.29 -3.64 0.48
C TRP A 78 4.92 -4.21 0.80
N CYS A 79 4.84 -5.53 0.75
CA CYS A 79 3.59 -6.27 0.94
C CYS A 79 3.57 -6.87 2.34
N PHE A 80 2.48 -6.67 3.06
CA PHE A 80 2.34 -7.05 4.47
C PHE A 80 1.13 -7.97 4.65
N GLY A 81 1.27 -8.93 5.53
CA GLY A 81 0.20 -9.84 5.89
C GLY A 81 -0.15 -10.82 4.78
N ASP A 82 -1.29 -11.47 4.90
CA ASP A 82 -1.76 -12.41 3.88
C ASP A 82 -2.49 -11.67 2.77
N ILE A 83 -1.84 -11.57 1.63
CA ILE A 83 -2.35 -10.87 0.46
C ILE A 83 -2.74 -11.82 -0.67
N SER A 84 -2.71 -13.13 -0.43
CA SER A 84 -2.90 -14.13 -1.49
C SER A 84 -4.25 -13.99 -2.20
N GLU A 85 -5.31 -13.58 -1.50
CA GLU A 85 -6.64 -13.45 -2.07
C GLU A 85 -7.03 -11.98 -2.33
N SER A 86 -6.11 -11.05 -2.16
CA SER A 86 -6.38 -9.63 -2.41
C SER A 86 -6.12 -9.31 -3.88
N GLU A 87 -7.18 -9.19 -4.67
CA GLU A 87 -7.06 -8.83 -6.09
C GLU A 87 -6.36 -7.48 -6.27
N GLY A 88 -6.70 -6.50 -5.43
CA GLY A 88 -6.10 -5.18 -5.51
C GLY A 88 -4.60 -5.22 -5.30
N VAL A 89 -4.14 -5.93 -4.26
CA VAL A 89 -2.70 -6.05 -3.99
C VAL A 89 -2.01 -6.82 -5.11
N GLN A 90 -2.62 -7.88 -5.64
CA GLN A 90 -2.02 -8.65 -6.73
C GLN A 90 -1.85 -7.78 -7.98
N GLN A 91 -2.82 -6.92 -8.29
CA GLN A 91 -2.72 -5.99 -9.41
C GLN A 91 -1.60 -4.97 -9.17
N GLU A 92 -1.45 -4.49 -7.94
CA GLU A 92 -0.37 -3.57 -7.57
C GLU A 92 1.00 -4.21 -7.75
N ILE A 93 1.12 -5.48 -7.37
CA ILE A 93 2.39 -6.22 -7.55
C ILE A 93 2.72 -6.36 -9.04
N VAL A 94 1.74 -6.72 -9.85
CA VAL A 94 1.94 -6.83 -11.31
C VAL A 94 2.41 -5.50 -11.88
N GLU A 95 1.77 -4.41 -11.51
CA GLU A 95 2.15 -3.09 -11.99
C GLU A 95 3.55 -2.69 -11.52
N ALA A 96 3.87 -2.97 -10.26
CA ALA A 96 5.20 -2.68 -9.72
C ALA A 96 6.29 -3.40 -10.52
N ARG A 97 6.05 -4.66 -10.88
CA ARG A 97 6.99 -5.43 -11.68
C ARG A 97 7.15 -4.88 -13.09
N LYS A 98 6.05 -4.43 -13.70
CA LYS A 98 6.10 -3.77 -15.01
C LYS A 98 6.94 -2.50 -14.96
N LEU A 99 6.87 -1.77 -13.86
CA LEU A 99 7.61 -0.53 -13.66
C LEU A 99 9.04 -0.75 -13.18
N GLY A 100 9.46 -2.00 -13.02
CA GLY A 100 10.80 -2.33 -12.56
C GLY A 100 11.07 -2.02 -11.09
N LYS A 101 10.03 -1.92 -10.27
CA LYS A 101 10.16 -1.60 -8.85
C LYS A 101 10.44 -2.86 -8.04
N THR A 102 11.18 -2.69 -6.97
CA THR A 102 11.43 -3.77 -6.01
C THR A 102 10.14 -4.14 -5.29
N VAL A 103 9.84 -5.44 -5.25
CA VAL A 103 8.72 -6.00 -4.50
C VAL A 103 9.28 -6.73 -3.29
N ARG A 104 8.92 -6.29 -2.10
CA ARG A 104 9.38 -6.91 -0.85
C ARG A 104 8.18 -7.46 -0.09
N TYR A 105 8.30 -8.69 0.37
CA TYR A 105 7.30 -9.31 1.24
C TYR A 105 7.83 -9.26 2.67
N VAL A 106 7.14 -8.53 3.53
CA VAL A 106 7.57 -8.34 4.92
C VAL A 106 6.86 -9.33 5.81
N LYS A 107 7.64 -10.14 6.53
CA LYS A 107 7.09 -11.10 7.47
C LYS A 107 6.68 -10.38 8.76
N GLU A 108 5.55 -10.79 9.33
CA GLU A 108 5.14 -10.30 10.64
C GLU A 108 6.18 -10.65 11.69
N GLY A 109 6.39 -9.73 12.61
CA GLY A 109 7.35 -9.91 13.68
C GLY A 109 8.80 -9.65 13.28
N SER A 110 9.02 -9.20 12.07
CA SER A 110 10.36 -8.88 11.58
C SER A 110 10.81 -7.50 12.02
#